data_ddc8e276daa6d4b9ebc559a08cc97318
#
_entry.id   ddc8e276daa6d4b9ebc559a08cc97318
#
_cell.length_a   1.000
_cell.length_b   1.000
_cell.length_c   1.000
_cell.angle_alpha   90.00
_cell.angle_beta   90.00
_cell.angle_gamma   90.00
#
_symmetry.space_group_name_H-M   'P 1'
#
loop_
_entity.id
_entity.type
_entity.pdbx_description
1 polymer ?
#
loop_
_entity_poly.entity_id
_entity_poly.type
_entity_poly.pdbx_seq_one_letter_code
_entity_poly.pdbx_strand_id
1 'polypeptide(L)'
;NTFFGGAAILAVGILVVKLIGMFYKIPLTNIIGEQGNADFNNAYYIYSVLLTISTAGLPVAVSKLVSEANALGRRNQVKRTFQLSLLLFLGLGLVSFLAMYFKAGALAGMMNDDKAAAGIRALAPAVICVGCLSALRGYSQGHNDMAPTSISQIIEALCKLIVGLALARWLIQAGHGADVAAAGAITGVTVGTMVALVYMVLNYTFR
;
A
#
# COMPACT_ATOMS: atom_id res chain seq x y z
N ASN A 1 8.31 -3.21 -25.49
CA ASN A 1 9.04 -2.38 -24.52
C ASN A 1 10.34 -3.07 -24.19
N THR A 2 11.46 -2.39 -24.40
CA THR A 2 12.77 -2.88 -23.97
C THR A 2 12.83 -2.88 -22.44
N PHE A 3 13.55 -3.83 -21.83
CA PHE A 3 13.75 -3.92 -20.37
C PHE A 3 14.18 -2.57 -19.75
N PHE A 4 15.07 -1.83 -20.40
CA PHE A 4 15.51 -0.51 -19.98
C PHE A 4 14.37 0.52 -19.96
N GLY A 5 13.47 0.49 -20.95
CA GLY A 5 12.29 1.37 -20.96
C GLY A 5 11.35 1.09 -19.79
N GLY A 6 11.14 -0.17 -19.45
CA GLY A 6 10.34 -0.57 -18.28
C GLY A 6 10.97 -0.09 -16.96
N ALA A 7 12.28 -0.29 -16.78
CA ALA A 7 12.99 0.18 -15.60
C ALA A 7 12.93 1.72 -15.45
N ALA A 8 13.05 2.45 -16.55
CA ALA A 8 12.90 3.91 -16.54
C ALA A 8 11.49 4.35 -16.11
N ILE A 9 10.44 3.68 -16.60
CA ILE A 9 9.05 3.96 -16.21
C ILE A 9 8.86 3.77 -14.69
N LEU A 10 9.40 2.67 -14.12
CA LEU A 10 9.35 2.44 -12.69
C LEU A 10 10.11 3.51 -11.90
N ALA A 11 11.32 3.87 -12.34
CA ALA A 11 12.13 4.89 -11.68
C ALA A 11 11.41 6.26 -11.65
N VAL A 12 10.85 6.68 -12.77
CA VAL A 12 10.05 7.91 -12.86
C VAL A 12 8.82 7.82 -11.97
N GLY A 13 8.10 6.70 -11.99
CA GLY A 13 6.95 6.47 -11.10
C GLY A 13 7.31 6.61 -9.62
N ILE A 14 8.42 6.01 -9.19
CA ILE A 14 8.91 6.11 -7.80
C ILE A 14 9.26 7.57 -7.45
N LEU A 15 9.90 8.31 -8.34
CA LEU A 15 10.20 9.73 -8.12
C LEU A 15 8.93 10.56 -7.94
N VAL A 16 7.94 10.37 -8.82
CA VAL A 16 6.64 11.04 -8.72
C VAL A 16 5.96 10.72 -7.38
N VAL A 17 5.92 9.45 -6.96
CA VAL A 17 5.35 9.04 -5.68
C VAL A 17 6.07 9.69 -4.50
N LYS A 18 7.40 9.78 -4.52
CA LYS A 18 8.18 10.47 -3.48
C LYS A 18 7.87 11.97 -3.41
N LEU A 19 7.73 12.64 -4.56
CA LEU A 19 7.33 14.03 -4.61
C LEU A 19 5.93 14.24 -4.03
N ILE A 20 4.96 13.40 -4.42
CA ILE A 20 3.61 13.43 -3.86
C ILE A 20 3.67 13.22 -2.33
N GLY A 21 4.49 12.29 -1.85
CA GLY A 21 4.68 12.04 -0.41
C GLY A 21 5.22 13.25 0.35
N MET A 22 6.16 14.00 -0.25
CA MET A 22 6.68 15.24 0.31
C MET A 22 5.59 16.32 0.40
N PHE A 23 4.83 16.51 -0.69
CA PHE A 23 3.69 17.45 -0.72
C PHE A 23 2.56 17.03 0.22
N TYR A 24 2.44 15.76 0.56
CA TYR A 24 1.50 15.26 1.56
C TYR A 24 1.94 15.61 2.99
N LYS A 25 3.23 15.41 3.31
CA LYS A 25 3.75 15.50 4.67
C LYS A 25 3.67 16.92 5.24
N ILE A 26 4.00 17.94 4.45
CA ILE A 26 4.01 19.35 4.90
C ILE A 26 2.62 19.85 5.32
N PRO A 27 1.57 19.77 4.47
CA PRO A 27 0.23 20.19 4.88
C PRO A 27 -0.33 19.32 6.02
N LEU A 28 -0.04 18.02 6.04
CA LEU A 28 -0.51 17.14 7.08
C LEU A 28 -0.01 17.57 8.45
N THR A 29 1.30 17.82 8.59
CA THR A 29 1.90 18.27 9.86
C THR A 29 1.29 19.60 10.33
N ASN A 30 0.99 20.51 9.40
CA ASN A 30 0.34 21.77 9.73
C ASN A 30 -1.12 21.62 10.19
N ILE A 31 -1.81 20.58 9.72
CA ILE A 31 -3.21 20.31 10.07
C ILE A 31 -3.32 19.59 11.42
N ILE A 32 -2.54 18.53 11.64
CA ILE A 32 -2.67 17.66 12.83
C ILE A 32 -1.68 18.01 13.95
N GLY A 33 -0.73 18.92 13.69
CA GLY A 33 0.30 19.30 14.65
C GLY A 33 1.34 18.22 14.93
N GLU A 34 2.24 18.49 15.88
CA GLU A 34 3.33 17.57 16.21
C GLU A 34 2.83 16.27 16.84
N GLN A 35 1.88 16.35 17.76
CA GLN A 35 1.31 15.17 18.44
C GLN A 35 0.60 14.25 17.45
N GLY A 36 -0.32 14.78 16.64
CA GLY A 36 -1.01 13.97 15.62
C GLY A 36 -0.04 13.39 14.58
N ASN A 37 1.05 14.10 14.27
CA ASN A 37 2.09 13.59 13.40
C ASN A 37 2.88 12.42 14.04
N ALA A 38 3.07 12.44 15.35
CA ALA A 38 3.67 11.32 16.09
C ALA A 38 2.74 10.10 16.04
N ASP A 39 1.45 10.27 16.37
CA ASP A 39 0.44 9.21 16.33
C ASP A 39 0.33 8.58 14.92
N PHE A 40 0.35 9.44 13.88
CA PHE A 40 0.39 9.00 12.48
C PHE A 40 1.63 8.16 12.16
N ASN A 41 2.81 8.65 12.53
CA ASN A 41 4.06 7.96 12.24
C ASN A 41 4.16 6.62 12.97
N ASN A 42 3.72 6.54 14.23
CA ASN A 42 3.71 5.31 15.02
C ASN A 42 2.80 4.26 14.39
N ALA A 43 1.57 4.63 14.03
CA ALA A 43 0.66 3.72 13.34
C ALA A 43 1.22 3.26 11.98
N TYR A 44 1.80 4.19 11.21
CA TYR A 44 2.39 3.89 9.92
C TYR A 44 3.66 3.03 10.03
N TYR A 45 4.42 3.17 11.11
CA TYR A 45 5.60 2.33 11.37
C TYR A 45 5.20 0.87 11.60
N ILE A 46 4.22 0.60 12.46
CA ILE A 46 3.69 -0.76 12.68
C ILE A 46 3.21 -1.38 11.35
N TYR A 47 2.43 -0.60 10.58
CA TYR A 47 1.98 -1.03 9.26
C TYR A 47 3.15 -1.37 8.33
N SER A 48 4.17 -0.52 8.26
CA SER A 48 5.31 -0.72 7.37
C SER A 48 6.14 -1.95 7.74
N VAL A 49 6.31 -2.24 9.03
CA VAL A 49 6.99 -3.45 9.52
C VAL A 49 6.23 -4.70 9.10
N LEU A 50 4.92 -4.77 9.39
CA LEU A 50 4.09 -5.91 9.01
C LEU A 50 3.98 -6.07 7.50
N LEU A 51 3.88 -4.96 6.77
CA LEU A 51 3.91 -4.96 5.32
C LEU A 51 5.22 -5.53 4.77
N THR A 52 6.34 -5.10 5.31
CA THR A 52 7.67 -5.60 4.88
C THR A 52 7.78 -7.10 5.12
N ILE A 53 7.39 -7.59 6.30
CA ILE A 53 7.38 -9.02 6.61
C ILE A 53 6.47 -9.79 5.64
N SER A 54 5.31 -9.24 5.32
CA SER A 54 4.30 -9.89 4.47
C SER A 54 4.64 -9.86 2.98
N THR A 55 5.44 -8.89 2.53
CA THR A 55 5.68 -8.66 1.08
C THR A 55 7.14 -8.65 0.66
N ALA A 56 8.10 -8.77 1.60
CA ALA A 56 9.53 -8.69 1.31
C ALA A 56 9.97 -9.76 0.29
N GLY A 57 10.46 -9.30 -0.85
CA GLY A 57 11.01 -10.16 -1.90
C GLY A 57 10.00 -10.97 -2.71
N LEU A 58 8.79 -11.17 -2.21
CA LEU A 58 7.77 -12.00 -2.85
C LEU A 58 7.30 -11.45 -4.23
N PRO A 59 7.02 -10.14 -4.41
CA PRO A 59 6.67 -9.61 -5.74
C PRO A 59 7.76 -9.82 -6.77
N VAL A 60 9.03 -9.71 -6.35
CA VAL A 60 10.20 -9.94 -7.22
C VAL A 60 10.28 -11.42 -7.61
N ALA A 61 10.04 -12.33 -6.66
CA ALA A 61 10.00 -13.78 -6.95
C ALA A 61 8.87 -14.13 -7.93
N VAL A 62 7.67 -13.55 -7.74
CA VAL A 62 6.54 -13.72 -8.67
C VAL A 62 6.91 -13.23 -10.06
N SER A 63 7.49 -12.02 -10.15
CA SER A 63 7.91 -11.43 -11.41
C SER A 63 8.93 -12.33 -12.14
N LYS A 64 9.91 -12.86 -11.41
CA LYS A 64 10.92 -13.78 -11.98
C LYS A 64 10.28 -15.08 -12.50
N LEU A 65 9.45 -15.75 -11.69
CA LEU A 65 8.80 -17.00 -12.07
C LEU A 65 7.83 -16.81 -13.25
N VAL A 66 7.09 -15.70 -13.28
CA VAL A 66 6.20 -15.36 -14.39
C VAL A 66 6.99 -15.07 -15.65
N SER A 67 8.09 -14.31 -15.56
CA SER A 67 8.95 -13.97 -16.68
C SER A 67 9.60 -15.24 -17.29
N GLU A 68 10.11 -16.14 -16.46
CA GLU A 68 10.68 -17.42 -16.89
C GLU A 68 9.64 -18.30 -17.60
N ALA A 69 8.48 -18.49 -16.97
CA ALA A 69 7.40 -19.28 -17.55
C ALA A 69 6.88 -18.70 -18.87
N ASN A 70 6.82 -17.36 -18.95
CA ASN A 70 6.40 -16.65 -20.16
C ASN A 70 7.43 -16.79 -21.28
N ALA A 71 8.73 -16.68 -20.99
CA ALA A 71 9.81 -16.88 -21.96
C ALA A 71 9.83 -18.31 -22.53
N LEU A 72 9.44 -19.30 -21.74
CA LEU A 72 9.29 -20.71 -22.15
C LEU A 72 7.95 -21.01 -22.83
N GLY A 73 7.06 -20.04 -23.02
CA GLY A 73 5.73 -20.21 -23.61
C GLY A 73 4.75 -21.02 -22.76
N ARG A 74 5.05 -21.25 -21.47
CA ARG A 74 4.26 -22.09 -20.56
C ARG A 74 3.11 -21.34 -19.92
N ARG A 75 2.08 -20.97 -20.68
CA ARG A 75 0.93 -20.17 -20.22
C ARG A 75 0.22 -20.74 -18.98
N ASN A 76 0.08 -22.06 -18.88
CA ASN A 76 -0.55 -22.70 -17.71
C ASN A 76 0.29 -22.51 -16.44
N GLN A 77 1.61 -22.52 -16.55
CA GLN A 77 2.51 -22.28 -15.43
C GLN A 77 2.42 -20.82 -14.96
N VAL A 78 2.33 -19.85 -15.89
CA VAL A 78 2.11 -18.45 -15.57
C VAL A 78 0.85 -18.26 -14.74
N LYS A 79 -0.29 -18.82 -15.20
CA LYS A 79 -1.57 -18.75 -14.47
C LYS A 79 -1.48 -19.38 -13.08
N ARG A 80 -0.89 -20.57 -12.98
CA ARG A 80 -0.73 -21.28 -11.71
C ARG A 80 0.15 -20.51 -10.74
N THR A 81 1.27 -19.97 -11.20
CA THR A 81 2.16 -19.13 -10.38
C THR A 81 1.42 -17.90 -9.85
N PHE A 82 0.67 -17.23 -10.70
CA PHE A 82 -0.13 -16.06 -10.28
C PHE A 82 -1.19 -16.44 -9.24
N GLN A 83 -1.96 -17.49 -9.45
CA GLN A 83 -3.00 -17.95 -8.52
C GLN A 83 -2.42 -18.33 -7.16
N LEU A 84 -1.32 -19.10 -7.15
CA LEU A 84 -0.65 -19.49 -5.91
C LEU A 84 -0.07 -18.28 -5.17
N SER A 85 0.51 -17.34 -5.91
CA SER A 85 1.03 -16.10 -5.33
C SER A 85 -0.08 -15.25 -4.72
N LEU A 86 -1.20 -15.10 -5.44
CA LEU A 86 -2.36 -14.35 -4.94
C LEU A 86 -2.92 -14.98 -3.66
N LEU A 87 -3.07 -16.30 -3.61
CA LEU A 87 -3.54 -17.03 -2.44
C LEU A 87 -2.58 -16.85 -1.25
N LEU A 88 -1.29 -16.96 -1.49
CA LEU A 88 -0.25 -16.81 -0.46
C LEU A 88 -0.23 -15.39 0.11
N PHE A 89 -0.25 -14.37 -0.76
CA PHE A 89 -0.27 -12.97 -0.33
C PHE A 89 -1.57 -12.61 0.38
N LEU A 90 -2.70 -13.14 -0.07
CA LEU A 90 -3.98 -12.94 0.59
C LEU A 90 -3.97 -13.58 1.98
N GLY A 91 -3.41 -14.78 2.12
CA GLY A 91 -3.26 -15.46 3.41
C GLY A 91 -2.38 -14.67 4.39
N LEU A 92 -1.19 -14.23 3.93
CA LEU A 92 -0.29 -13.41 4.74
C LEU A 92 -0.93 -12.05 5.10
N GLY A 93 -1.60 -11.42 4.13
CA GLY A 93 -2.33 -10.16 4.34
C GLY A 93 -3.45 -10.32 5.36
N LEU A 94 -4.19 -11.44 5.32
CA LEU A 94 -5.26 -11.73 6.28
C LEU A 94 -4.71 -11.95 7.70
N VAL A 95 -3.63 -12.68 7.85
CA VAL A 95 -2.96 -12.87 9.15
C VAL A 95 -2.50 -11.53 9.72
N SER A 96 -1.85 -10.70 8.89
CA SER A 96 -1.41 -9.37 9.28
C SER A 96 -2.58 -8.43 9.62
N PHE A 97 -3.67 -8.49 8.85
CA PHE A 97 -4.91 -7.78 9.16
C PHE A 97 -5.47 -8.16 10.53
N LEU A 98 -5.63 -9.46 10.79
CA LEU A 98 -6.13 -9.95 12.08
C LEU A 98 -5.23 -9.48 13.24
N ALA A 99 -3.91 -9.58 13.06
CA ALA A 99 -2.95 -9.10 14.04
C ALA A 99 -3.10 -7.60 14.31
N MET A 100 -3.17 -6.76 13.27
CA MET A 100 -3.33 -5.31 13.41
C MET A 100 -4.68 -4.94 14.01
N TYR A 101 -5.76 -5.55 13.56
CA TYR A 101 -7.11 -5.18 13.97
C TYR A 101 -7.40 -5.56 15.42
N PHE A 102 -7.12 -6.83 15.80
CA PHE A 102 -7.42 -7.33 17.14
C PHE A 102 -6.37 -6.99 18.20
N LYS A 103 -5.11 -6.81 17.79
CA LYS A 103 -4.00 -6.47 18.69
C LYS A 103 -3.58 -5.00 18.60
N ALA A 104 -4.40 -4.12 18.00
CA ALA A 104 -4.08 -2.71 17.82
C ALA A 104 -3.67 -2.01 19.10
N GLY A 105 -4.39 -2.23 20.21
CA GLY A 105 -4.04 -1.67 21.52
C GLY A 105 -2.71 -2.17 22.07
N ALA A 106 -2.44 -3.48 21.95
CA ALA A 106 -1.15 -4.03 22.37
C ALA A 106 0.01 -3.51 21.53
N LEU A 107 -0.19 -3.37 20.21
CA LEU A 107 0.82 -2.82 19.30
C LEU A 107 1.08 -1.33 19.58
N ALA A 108 0.05 -0.55 19.86
CA ALA A 108 0.16 0.85 20.26
C ALA A 108 0.88 0.99 21.62
N GLY A 109 0.53 0.15 22.59
CA GLY A 109 1.19 0.09 23.90
C GLY A 109 2.68 -0.24 23.82
N MET A 110 3.11 -1.07 22.86
CA MET A 110 4.55 -1.34 22.61
C MET A 110 5.31 -0.08 22.17
N MET A 111 4.62 0.91 21.63
CA MET A 111 5.19 2.19 21.22
C MET A 111 4.97 3.30 22.27
N ASN A 112 4.40 2.94 23.44
CA ASN A 112 3.99 3.89 24.48
C ASN A 112 3.07 5.00 23.94
N ASP A 113 2.20 4.67 22.98
CA ASP A 113 1.29 5.61 22.31
C ASP A 113 -0.07 4.95 22.06
N ASP A 114 -0.91 4.92 23.09
CA ASP A 114 -2.24 4.30 23.03
C ASP A 114 -3.15 4.97 21.97
N LYS A 115 -2.88 6.23 21.61
CA LYS A 115 -3.64 6.98 20.62
C LYS A 115 -3.42 6.48 19.19
N ALA A 116 -2.25 5.88 18.91
CA ALA A 116 -1.95 5.27 17.63
C ALA A 116 -2.85 4.06 17.30
N ALA A 117 -3.54 3.46 18.30
CA ALA A 117 -4.39 2.29 18.11
C ALA A 117 -5.50 2.50 17.08
N ALA A 118 -6.10 3.67 17.02
CA ALA A 118 -7.13 4.00 16.03
C ALA A 118 -6.54 4.01 14.61
N GLY A 119 -5.35 4.58 14.44
CA GLY A 119 -4.61 4.60 13.18
C GLY A 119 -4.20 3.18 12.72
N ILE A 120 -3.74 2.34 13.65
CA ILE A 120 -3.37 0.94 13.36
C ILE A 120 -4.59 0.16 12.85
N ARG A 121 -5.78 0.31 13.48
CA ARG A 121 -7.02 -0.30 13.00
C ARG A 121 -7.45 0.22 11.63
N ALA A 122 -7.29 1.52 11.37
CA ALA A 122 -7.61 2.14 10.09
C ALA A 122 -6.71 1.64 8.94
N LEU A 123 -5.45 1.27 9.23
CA LEU A 123 -4.51 0.69 8.27
C LEU A 123 -4.70 -0.82 8.06
N ALA A 124 -5.32 -1.52 8.99
CA ALA A 124 -5.41 -2.97 8.92
C ALA A 124 -5.98 -3.49 7.58
N PRO A 125 -7.09 -2.94 7.01
CA PRO A 125 -7.60 -3.40 5.72
C PRO A 125 -6.62 -3.15 4.56
N ALA A 126 -5.77 -2.12 4.66
CA ALA A 126 -4.79 -1.81 3.62
C ALA A 126 -3.81 -2.95 3.40
N VAL A 127 -3.42 -3.69 4.46
CA VAL A 127 -2.44 -4.78 4.36
C VAL A 127 -2.92 -5.90 3.44
N ILE A 128 -4.20 -6.26 3.50
CA ILE A 128 -4.80 -7.25 2.60
C ILE A 128 -4.75 -6.74 1.16
N CYS A 129 -5.15 -5.48 0.95
CA CYS A 129 -5.17 -4.86 -0.38
C CYS A 129 -3.76 -4.79 -0.97
N VAL A 130 -2.75 -4.44 -0.17
CA VAL A 130 -1.35 -4.39 -0.63
C VAL A 130 -0.82 -5.77 -0.96
N GLY A 131 -1.22 -6.81 -0.22
CA GLY A 131 -0.90 -8.21 -0.56
C GLY A 131 -1.37 -8.56 -1.97
N CYS A 132 -2.66 -8.34 -2.27
CA CYS A 132 -3.23 -8.56 -3.60
C CYS A 132 -2.55 -7.69 -4.68
N LEU A 133 -2.30 -6.41 -4.37
CA LEU A 133 -1.57 -5.50 -5.26
C LEU A 133 -0.18 -6.02 -5.60
N SER A 134 0.55 -6.57 -4.62
CA SER A 134 1.89 -7.11 -4.81
C SER A 134 1.91 -8.28 -5.78
N ALA A 135 0.91 -9.18 -5.72
CA ALA A 135 0.76 -10.27 -6.68
C ALA A 135 0.50 -9.74 -8.10
N LEU A 136 -0.43 -8.80 -8.26
CA LEU A 136 -0.78 -8.20 -9.55
C LEU A 136 0.37 -7.40 -10.15
N ARG A 137 1.08 -6.63 -9.33
CA ARG A 137 2.29 -5.89 -9.75
C ARG A 137 3.39 -6.85 -10.18
N GLY A 138 3.66 -7.91 -9.42
CA GLY A 138 4.62 -8.95 -9.77
C GLY A 138 4.27 -9.66 -11.08
N TYR A 139 2.99 -9.94 -11.30
CA TYR A 139 2.49 -10.51 -12.55
C TYR A 139 2.74 -9.59 -13.76
N SER A 140 2.38 -8.30 -13.65
CA SER A 140 2.59 -7.31 -14.73
C SER A 140 4.07 -7.14 -15.05
N GLN A 141 4.91 -7.02 -14.02
CA GLN A 141 6.36 -6.91 -14.17
C GLN A 141 6.97 -8.17 -14.83
N GLY A 142 6.45 -9.36 -14.48
CA GLY A 142 6.87 -10.61 -15.10
C GLY A 142 6.55 -10.73 -16.61
N HIS A 143 5.60 -9.92 -17.08
CA HIS A 143 5.30 -9.75 -18.52
C HIS A 143 6.09 -8.59 -19.16
N ASN A 144 7.12 -8.05 -18.48
CA ASN A 144 7.88 -6.86 -18.89
C ASN A 144 7.01 -5.61 -19.08
N ASP A 145 5.83 -5.56 -18.44
CA ASP A 145 4.99 -4.38 -18.44
C ASP A 145 5.03 -3.70 -17.07
N MET A 146 5.83 -2.65 -16.98
CA MET A 146 6.05 -1.88 -15.76
C MET A 146 5.06 -0.73 -15.60
N ALA A 147 4.36 -0.34 -16.66
CA ALA A 147 3.46 0.81 -16.66
C ALA A 147 2.29 0.65 -15.67
N PRO A 148 1.56 -0.49 -15.60
CA PRO A 148 0.48 -0.65 -14.63
C PRO A 148 0.96 -0.54 -13.18
N THR A 149 2.16 -1.04 -12.89
CA THR A 149 2.76 -0.93 -11.56
C THR A 149 2.99 0.53 -11.19
N SER A 150 3.64 1.31 -12.05
CA SER A 150 3.91 2.74 -11.81
C SER A 150 2.63 3.55 -11.67
N ILE A 151 1.66 3.34 -12.56
CA ILE A 151 0.36 4.03 -12.52
C ILE A 151 -0.39 3.70 -11.22
N SER A 152 -0.43 2.44 -10.82
CA SER A 152 -1.08 2.03 -9.57
C SER A 152 -0.46 2.69 -8.33
N GLN A 153 0.86 2.86 -8.29
CA GLN A 153 1.56 3.54 -7.20
C GLN A 153 1.26 5.05 -7.18
N ILE A 154 1.18 5.68 -8.34
CA ILE A 154 0.82 7.10 -8.46
C ILE A 154 -0.64 7.31 -8.01
N ILE A 155 -1.58 6.46 -8.44
CA ILE A 155 -2.98 6.50 -8.01
C ILE A 155 -3.07 6.37 -6.48
N GLU A 156 -2.37 5.39 -5.90
CA GLU A 156 -2.32 5.17 -4.45
C GLU A 156 -1.83 6.43 -3.72
N ALA A 157 -0.73 7.04 -4.19
CA ALA A 157 -0.16 8.24 -3.59
C ALA A 157 -1.07 9.46 -3.73
N LEU A 158 -1.72 9.67 -4.87
CA LEU A 158 -2.66 10.76 -5.10
C LEU A 158 -3.93 10.61 -4.24
N CYS A 159 -4.50 9.40 -4.17
CA CYS A 159 -5.66 9.13 -3.30
C CYS A 159 -5.31 9.38 -1.83
N LYS A 160 -4.14 8.90 -1.37
CA LYS A 160 -3.64 9.18 -0.02
C LYS A 160 -3.56 10.69 0.23
N LEU A 161 -2.99 11.44 -0.69
CA LEU A 161 -2.86 12.88 -0.58
C LEU A 161 -4.22 13.57 -0.48
N ILE A 162 -5.11 13.29 -1.43
CA ILE A 162 -6.42 13.96 -1.51
C ILE A 162 -7.32 13.55 -0.35
N VAL A 163 -7.56 12.24 -0.19
CA VAL A 163 -8.49 11.72 0.82
C VAL A 163 -7.93 11.91 2.23
N GLY A 164 -6.63 11.65 2.43
CA GLY A 164 -6.01 11.78 3.74
C GLY A 164 -6.01 13.21 4.26
N LEU A 165 -5.64 14.20 3.42
CA LEU A 165 -5.68 15.61 3.83
C LEU A 165 -7.11 16.13 3.99
N ALA A 166 -8.04 15.73 3.12
CA ALA A 166 -9.44 16.12 3.22
C ALA A 166 -10.07 15.64 4.54
N LEU A 167 -9.86 14.35 4.88
CA LEU A 167 -10.38 13.77 6.13
C LEU A 167 -9.71 14.38 7.37
N ALA A 168 -8.39 14.55 7.38
CA ALA A 168 -7.69 15.16 8.49
C ALA A 168 -8.22 16.59 8.75
N ARG A 169 -8.34 17.40 7.70
CA ARG A 169 -8.85 18.76 7.80
C ARG A 169 -10.31 18.80 8.27
N TRP A 170 -11.15 17.94 7.71
CA TRP A 170 -12.56 17.87 8.08
C TRP A 170 -12.73 17.49 9.56
N LEU A 171 -11.98 16.51 10.06
CA LEU A 171 -12.04 16.07 11.46
C LEU A 171 -11.58 17.16 12.44
N ILE A 172 -10.50 17.88 12.12
CA ILE A 172 -10.07 19.03 12.95
C ILE A 172 -11.13 20.13 12.95
N GLN A 173 -11.74 20.45 11.81
CA GLN A 173 -12.81 21.45 11.73
C GLN A 173 -14.08 21.01 12.47
N ALA A 174 -14.35 19.71 12.55
CA ALA A 174 -15.44 19.14 13.32
C ALA A 174 -15.18 19.11 14.84
N GLY A 175 -14.02 19.61 15.30
CA GLY A 175 -13.67 19.68 16.72
C GLY A 175 -13.11 18.39 17.31
N HIS A 176 -12.70 17.43 16.48
CA HIS A 176 -12.05 16.21 16.95
C HIS A 176 -10.57 16.45 17.28
N GLY A 177 -10.02 15.60 18.15
CA GLY A 177 -8.61 15.67 18.53
C GLY A 177 -7.65 15.34 17.39
N ALA A 178 -6.38 15.69 17.58
CA ALA A 178 -5.32 15.43 16.60
C ALA A 178 -5.10 13.94 16.32
N ASP A 179 -5.33 13.07 17.32
CA ASP A 179 -5.29 11.61 17.23
C ASP A 179 -6.33 11.04 16.26
N VAL A 180 -7.58 11.55 16.36
CA VAL A 180 -8.67 11.16 15.44
C VAL A 180 -8.40 11.68 14.03
N ALA A 181 -7.88 12.91 13.91
CA ALA A 181 -7.51 13.48 12.63
C ALA A 181 -6.33 12.73 11.98
N ALA A 182 -5.36 12.26 12.77
CA ALA A 182 -4.28 11.40 12.31
C ALA A 182 -4.83 10.06 11.78
N ALA A 183 -5.76 9.42 12.50
CA ALA A 183 -6.45 8.22 12.03
C ALA A 183 -7.24 8.48 10.73
N GLY A 184 -7.87 9.65 10.60
CA GLY A 184 -8.51 10.10 9.37
C GLY A 184 -7.54 10.24 8.20
N ALA A 185 -6.38 10.85 8.42
CA ALA A 185 -5.33 10.93 7.41
C ALA A 185 -4.85 9.54 6.96
N ILE A 186 -4.76 8.60 7.91
CA ILE A 186 -4.37 7.22 7.68
C ILE A 186 -5.40 6.46 6.83
N THR A 187 -6.70 6.73 6.99
CA THR A 187 -7.72 6.10 6.14
C THR A 187 -7.52 6.44 4.66
N GLY A 188 -6.89 7.57 4.35
CA GLY A 188 -6.49 7.92 2.98
C GLY A 188 -5.52 6.91 2.37
N VAL A 189 -4.66 6.28 3.17
CA VAL A 189 -3.77 5.20 2.69
C VAL A 189 -4.60 3.97 2.31
N THR A 190 -5.53 3.57 3.17
CA THR A 190 -6.41 2.42 2.93
C THR A 190 -7.27 2.62 1.68
N VAL A 191 -7.87 3.79 1.53
CA VAL A 191 -8.65 4.14 0.32
C VAL A 191 -7.75 4.13 -0.91
N GLY A 192 -6.54 4.71 -0.82
CA GLY A 192 -5.57 4.74 -1.91
C GLY A 192 -5.18 3.33 -2.38
N THR A 193 -4.91 2.42 -1.45
CA THR A 193 -4.59 1.02 -1.78
C THR A 193 -5.77 0.28 -2.39
N MET A 194 -7.00 0.54 -1.92
CA MET A 194 -8.22 -0.04 -2.51
C MET A 194 -8.44 0.43 -3.96
N VAL A 195 -8.31 1.73 -4.22
CA VAL A 195 -8.45 2.29 -5.57
C VAL A 195 -7.37 1.75 -6.51
N ALA A 196 -6.12 1.69 -6.04
CA ALA A 196 -5.02 1.11 -6.80
C ALA A 196 -5.26 -0.39 -7.10
N LEU A 197 -5.84 -1.14 -6.15
CA LEU A 197 -6.19 -2.54 -6.34
C LEU A 197 -7.27 -2.68 -7.43
N VAL A 198 -8.33 -1.87 -7.37
CA VAL A 198 -9.39 -1.87 -8.39
C VAL A 198 -8.79 -1.58 -9.77
N TYR A 199 -7.91 -0.57 -9.89
CA TYR A 199 -7.21 -0.27 -11.14
C TYR A 199 -6.42 -1.48 -11.66
N MET A 200 -5.66 -2.15 -10.80
CA MET A 200 -4.84 -3.31 -11.20
C MET A 200 -5.70 -4.52 -11.59
N VAL A 201 -6.82 -4.76 -10.91
CA VAL A 201 -7.76 -5.83 -11.25
C VAL A 201 -8.41 -5.55 -12.61
N LEU A 202 -8.85 -4.32 -12.84
CA LEU A 202 -9.40 -3.92 -14.15
C LEU A 202 -8.36 -4.10 -15.26
N ASN A 203 -7.14 -3.63 -15.04
CA ASN A 203 -6.06 -3.80 -16.02
C ASN A 203 -5.77 -5.29 -16.32
N TYR A 204 -5.83 -6.15 -15.29
CA TYR A 204 -5.66 -7.60 -15.45
C TYR A 204 -6.81 -8.24 -16.22
N THR A 205 -8.05 -7.80 -16.00
CA THR A 205 -9.26 -8.39 -16.61
C THR A 205 -9.43 -7.99 -18.07
N PHE A 206 -9.03 -6.77 -18.42
CA PHE A 206 -9.16 -6.24 -19.80
C PHE A 206 -7.94 -6.55 -20.71
N ARG A 207 -6.97 -7.32 -20.24
CA ARG A 207 -5.84 -7.86 -21.00
C ARG A 207 -6.08 -9.29 -21.47
#